data_e387791d589476fc80d90b094285ab63
#
_entry.id   e387791d589476fc80d90b094285ab63
#
_cell.length_a   1.000
_cell.length_b   1.000
_cell.length_c   1.000
_cell.angle_alpha   90.00
_cell.angle_beta   90.00
_cell.angle_gamma   90.00
#
_symmetry.space_group_name_H-M   'P 1'
#
loop_
_entity.id
_entity.type
_entity.pdbx_description
1 polymer ?
#
loop_
_entity_poly.entity_id
_entity_poly.type
_entity_poly.pdbx_seq_one_letter_code
_entity_poly.pdbx_strand_id
1 'polypeptide(L)'
;MRRQIAEARGRKGESFAALWLQMQGWRILDRRVKTPRGEIDLIAKRRRQVAFIEVKWRSAAEGLDMAIDEYRLRRVAAAVEAVAHRLVRDGDSPRIDVLLLAPGRWPRHIVNAWQP
;
A
#
# COMPACT_ATOMS: atom_id res chain seq x y z
N MET A 1 -7.79 -7.43 23.39
CA MET A 1 -8.07 -8.52 22.43
C MET A 1 -8.40 -8.05 21.03
N ARG A 2 -9.37 -7.16 20.85
CA ARG A 2 -9.73 -6.66 19.52
C ARG A 2 -8.56 -5.98 18.79
N ARG A 3 -7.80 -5.17 19.53
CA ARG A 3 -6.66 -4.45 18.96
C ARG A 3 -5.56 -5.39 18.49
N GLN A 4 -5.27 -6.44 19.25
CA GLN A 4 -4.26 -7.43 18.88
C GLN A 4 -4.69 -8.23 17.65
N ILE A 5 -5.97 -8.57 17.55
CA ILE A 5 -6.50 -9.29 16.40
C ILE A 5 -6.41 -8.42 15.15
N ALA A 6 -6.77 -7.14 15.26
CA ALA A 6 -6.70 -6.21 14.14
C ALA A 6 -5.26 -6.01 13.67
N GLU A 7 -4.31 -5.89 14.60
CA GLU A 7 -2.90 -5.75 14.27
C GLU A 7 -2.35 -7.00 13.59
N ALA A 8 -2.71 -8.19 14.08
CA ALA A 8 -2.29 -9.45 13.48
C ALA A 8 -2.87 -9.61 12.08
N ARG A 9 -4.13 -9.23 11.88
CA ARG A 9 -4.77 -9.27 10.55
C ARG A 9 -4.09 -8.31 9.60
N GLY A 10 -3.75 -7.11 10.05
CA GLY A 10 -3.03 -6.13 9.25
C GLY A 10 -1.67 -6.65 8.80
N ARG A 11 -0.92 -7.27 9.72
CA ARG A 11 0.39 -7.84 9.40
C ARG A 11 0.28 -8.97 8.37
N LYS A 12 -0.71 -9.85 8.53
CA LYS A 12 -0.95 -10.93 7.56
C LYS A 12 -1.34 -10.37 6.19
N GLY A 13 -2.16 -9.35 6.16
CA GLY A 13 -2.55 -8.69 4.93
C GLY A 13 -1.36 -8.09 4.21
N GLU A 14 -0.49 -7.39 4.94
CA GLU A 14 0.72 -6.81 4.37
C GLU A 14 1.66 -7.88 3.85
N SER A 15 1.83 -8.98 4.58
CA SER A 15 2.69 -10.09 4.15
C SER A 15 2.15 -10.76 2.89
N PHE A 16 0.85 -10.98 2.82
CA PHE A 16 0.22 -11.53 1.64
C PHE A 16 0.35 -10.58 0.45
N ALA A 17 0.10 -9.30 0.68
CA ALA A 17 0.23 -8.27 -0.36
C ALA A 17 1.66 -8.22 -0.91
N ALA A 18 2.66 -8.26 -0.03
CA ALA A 18 4.05 -8.26 -0.44
C ALA A 18 4.39 -9.47 -1.30
N LEU A 19 3.94 -10.67 -0.88
CA LEU A 19 4.18 -11.88 -1.65
C LEU A 19 3.52 -11.81 -3.02
N TRP A 20 2.27 -11.35 -3.08
CA TRP A 20 1.53 -11.22 -4.34
C TRP A 20 2.23 -10.28 -5.31
N LEU A 21 2.73 -9.16 -4.80
CA LEU A 21 3.48 -8.19 -5.61
C LEU A 21 4.80 -8.79 -6.09
N GLN A 22 5.52 -9.51 -5.23
CA GLN A 22 6.77 -10.16 -5.61
C GLN A 22 6.56 -11.17 -6.73
N MET A 23 5.46 -11.92 -6.70
CA MET A 23 5.13 -12.87 -7.77
C MET A 23 4.88 -12.17 -9.10
N GLN A 24 4.59 -10.88 -9.09
CA GLN A 24 4.38 -10.08 -10.29
C GLN A 24 5.61 -9.28 -10.69
N GLY A 25 6.74 -9.54 -10.06
CA GLY A 25 8.00 -8.91 -10.43
C GLY A 25 8.33 -7.65 -9.64
N TRP A 26 7.54 -7.31 -8.62
CA TRP A 26 7.85 -6.17 -7.76
C TRP A 26 8.90 -6.55 -6.71
N ARG A 27 9.83 -5.66 -6.47
CA ARG A 27 10.79 -5.78 -5.37
C ARG A 27 10.31 -4.91 -4.21
N ILE A 28 10.17 -5.50 -3.04
CA ILE A 28 9.74 -4.77 -1.85
C ILE A 28 10.93 -3.97 -1.31
N LEU A 29 10.80 -2.65 -1.29
CA LEU A 29 11.86 -1.77 -0.79
C LEU A 29 11.75 -1.55 0.72
N ASP A 30 10.53 -1.44 1.23
CA ASP A 30 10.33 -1.19 2.66
C ASP A 30 8.89 -1.56 3.05
N ARG A 31 8.67 -1.74 4.34
CA ARG A 31 7.35 -2.09 4.91
C ARG A 31 7.09 -1.23 6.13
N ARG A 32 5.82 -0.87 6.35
CA ARG A 32 5.36 -0.17 7.56
C ARG A 32 6.20 1.06 7.86
N VAL A 33 6.33 1.90 6.88
CA VAL A 33 7.10 3.13 7.01
C VAL A 33 6.25 4.14 7.75
N LYS A 34 6.72 4.57 8.90
CA LYS A 34 6.03 5.57 9.73
C LYS A 34 6.76 6.88 9.66
N THR A 35 6.00 7.95 9.45
CA THR A 35 6.51 9.31 9.46
C THR A 35 5.62 10.17 10.34
N PRO A 36 6.09 11.35 10.80
CA PRO A 36 5.22 12.25 11.55
C PRO A 36 3.99 12.70 10.80
N ARG A 37 4.00 12.61 9.46
CA ARG A 37 2.92 13.07 8.61
C ARG A 37 1.94 11.98 8.18
N GLY A 38 2.34 10.71 8.30
CA GLY A 38 1.50 9.59 7.92
C GLY A 38 2.28 8.29 7.80
N GLU A 39 1.61 7.24 7.33
CA GLU A 39 2.20 5.91 7.21
C GLU A 39 2.04 5.36 5.80
N ILE A 40 2.99 4.50 5.40
CA ILE A 40 2.95 3.78 4.13
C ILE A 40 3.09 2.29 4.45
N ASP A 41 2.15 1.48 3.99
CA ASP A 41 2.16 0.05 4.31
C ASP A 41 3.26 -0.70 3.59
N LEU A 42 3.42 -0.48 2.30
CA LEU A 42 4.46 -1.12 1.48
C LEU A 42 5.03 -0.12 0.49
N ILE A 43 6.32 -0.27 0.22
CA ILE A 43 6.98 0.46 -0.86
C ILE A 43 7.63 -0.58 -1.76
N ALA A 44 7.31 -0.54 -3.05
CA ALA A 44 7.78 -1.54 -4.00
C ALA A 44 8.28 -0.86 -5.27
N LYS A 45 9.23 -1.53 -5.93
CA LYS A 45 9.80 -1.03 -7.17
C LYS A 45 9.76 -2.10 -8.24
N ARG A 46 9.33 -1.72 -9.43
CA ARG A 46 9.40 -2.56 -10.62
C ARG A 46 9.84 -1.69 -11.78
N ARG A 47 11.01 -2.01 -12.38
CA ARG A 47 11.65 -1.16 -13.38
C ARG A 47 11.89 0.23 -12.79
N ARG A 48 11.35 1.28 -13.39
CA ARG A 48 11.50 2.65 -12.91
C ARG A 48 10.29 3.17 -12.15
N GLN A 49 9.36 2.29 -11.82
CA GLN A 49 8.16 2.66 -11.07
C GLN A 49 8.36 2.35 -9.60
N VAL A 50 8.16 3.36 -8.76
CA VAL A 50 8.19 3.21 -7.31
C VAL A 50 6.78 3.41 -6.80
N ALA A 51 6.16 2.34 -6.33
CA ALA A 51 4.79 2.37 -5.84
C ALA A 51 4.79 2.45 -4.32
N PHE A 52 4.11 3.46 -3.80
CA PHE A 52 3.84 3.63 -2.38
C PHE A 52 2.42 3.13 -2.17
N ILE A 53 2.28 2.03 -1.44
CA ILE A 53 1.08 1.21 -1.47
C ILE A 53 0.38 1.19 -0.13
N GLU A 54 -0.90 1.53 -0.12
CA GLU A 54 -1.77 1.28 1.02
C GLU A 54 -2.47 -0.05 0.82
N VAL A 55 -2.36 -0.93 1.82
CA VAL A 55 -3.02 -2.22 1.82
C VAL A 55 -4.29 -2.11 2.64
N LYS A 56 -5.42 -2.41 2.00
CA LYS A 56 -6.71 -2.40 2.67
C LYS A 56 -7.32 -3.80 2.70
N TRP A 57 -7.63 -4.24 3.89
CA TRP A 57 -8.32 -5.51 4.09
C TRP A 57 -9.81 -5.25 4.25
N ARG A 58 -10.62 -5.94 3.44
CA ARG A 58 -12.08 -5.80 3.48
C ARG A 58 -12.72 -7.15 3.80
N SER A 59 -13.84 -7.13 4.50
CA SER A 59 -14.64 -8.33 4.68
C SER A 59 -15.38 -8.65 3.37
N ALA A 60 -15.84 -9.89 3.24
CA ALA A 60 -16.61 -10.29 2.06
C ALA A 60 -17.91 -9.46 1.93
N ALA A 61 -18.49 -9.05 3.05
CA ALA A 61 -19.72 -8.27 3.06
C ALA A 61 -19.51 -6.85 2.53
N GLU A 62 -18.30 -6.29 2.70
CA GLU A 62 -18.00 -4.94 2.25
C GLU A 62 -17.65 -4.86 0.77
N GLY A 63 -17.14 -5.97 0.21
CA GLY A 63 -16.73 -6.03 -1.18
C GLY A 63 -15.44 -5.27 -1.47
N LEU A 64 -14.94 -5.44 -2.70
CA LEU A 64 -13.70 -4.79 -3.13
C LEU A 64 -13.96 -3.44 -3.80
N ASP A 65 -15.22 -3.08 -4.00
CA ASP A 65 -15.60 -1.84 -4.67
C ASP A 65 -15.74 -0.66 -3.72
N MET A 66 -15.49 -0.88 -2.45
CA MET A 66 -15.59 0.19 -1.47
C MET A 66 -14.63 1.31 -1.79
N ALA A 67 -15.15 2.50 -1.72
CA ALA A 67 -14.43 3.68 -2.15
C ALA A 67 -13.08 3.85 -1.46
N ILE A 68 -12.15 4.36 -2.23
CA ILE A 68 -10.84 4.77 -1.75
C ILE A 68 -11.06 5.90 -0.74
N ASP A 69 -10.45 5.77 0.43
CA ASP A 69 -10.54 6.79 1.47
C ASP A 69 -9.54 7.91 1.16
N GLU A 70 -10.05 9.04 0.69
CA GLU A 70 -9.22 10.19 0.34
C GLU A 70 -8.41 10.73 1.51
N TYR A 71 -8.99 10.70 2.71
CA TYR A 71 -8.28 11.16 3.90
C TYR A 71 -7.03 10.33 4.15
N ARG A 72 -7.16 9.01 4.05
CA ARG A 72 -6.01 8.11 4.23
C ARG A 72 -4.98 8.29 3.12
N LEU A 73 -5.42 8.45 1.88
CA LEU A 73 -4.51 8.66 0.77
C LEU A 73 -3.78 10.00 0.87
N ARG A 74 -4.43 11.03 1.39
CA ARG A 74 -3.77 12.30 1.64
C ARG A 74 -2.66 12.15 2.66
N ARG A 75 -2.88 11.34 3.70
CA ARG A 75 -1.85 11.04 4.68
C ARG A 75 -0.71 10.21 4.09
N VAL A 76 -1.04 9.26 3.23
CA VAL A 76 -0.03 8.49 2.50
C VAL A 76 0.80 9.44 1.63
N ALA A 77 0.15 10.34 0.90
CA ALA A 77 0.85 11.33 0.06
C ALA A 77 1.80 12.19 0.89
N ALA A 78 1.38 12.62 2.07
CA ALA A 78 2.24 13.38 2.97
C ALA A 78 3.45 12.57 3.44
N ALA A 79 3.24 11.28 3.74
CA ALA A 79 4.33 10.39 4.11
C ALA A 79 5.29 10.15 2.94
N VAL A 80 4.76 10.03 1.72
CA VAL A 80 5.59 9.89 0.51
C VAL A 80 6.53 11.07 0.36
N GLU A 81 6.03 12.30 0.53
CA GLU A 81 6.87 13.49 0.47
C GLU A 81 8.04 13.43 1.45
N ALA A 82 7.80 12.84 2.63
CA ALA A 82 8.83 12.75 3.66
C ALA A 82 9.95 11.75 3.32
N VAL A 83 9.66 10.71 2.52
CA VAL A 83 10.61 9.62 2.28
C VAL A 83 11.04 9.46 0.83
N ALA A 84 10.39 10.14 -0.12
CA ALA A 84 10.66 9.95 -1.54
C ALA A 84 12.13 10.21 -1.89
N HIS A 85 12.75 11.19 -1.24
CA HIS A 85 14.16 11.54 -1.51
C HIS A 85 15.13 10.37 -1.30
N ARG A 86 14.78 9.41 -0.44
CA ARG A 86 15.61 8.24 -0.18
C ARG A 86 15.38 7.11 -1.17
N LEU A 87 14.21 7.05 -1.78
CA LEU A 87 13.73 5.86 -2.47
C LEU A 87 13.49 6.06 -3.96
N VAL A 88 13.21 7.30 -4.37
CA VAL A 88 12.95 7.62 -5.77
C VAL A 88 14.23 8.23 -6.36
N ARG A 89 14.79 7.53 -7.34
CA ARG A 89 16.01 7.96 -8.03
C ARG A 89 15.69 8.73 -9.29
N ASP A 90 16.70 9.38 -9.85
CA ASP A 90 16.54 10.09 -11.13
C ASP A 90 16.03 9.13 -12.20
N GLY A 91 14.97 9.53 -12.90
CA GLY A 91 14.32 8.72 -13.90
C GLY A 91 13.25 7.79 -13.39
N ASP A 92 13.11 7.67 -12.08
CA ASP A 92 12.03 6.86 -11.49
C ASP A 92 10.72 7.65 -11.45
N SER A 93 9.62 6.93 -11.57
CA SER A 93 8.27 7.51 -11.48
C SER A 93 7.60 7.05 -10.19
N PRO A 94 7.38 7.95 -9.22
CA PRO A 94 6.65 7.61 -8.01
C PRO A 94 5.15 7.63 -8.27
N ARG A 95 4.43 6.72 -7.60
CA ARG A 95 2.98 6.72 -7.64
C ARG A 95 2.44 6.14 -6.34
N ILE A 96 1.18 6.45 -6.04
CA ILE A 96 0.49 5.94 -4.86
C ILE A 96 -0.58 4.96 -5.32
N ASP A 97 -0.49 3.73 -4.86
CA ASP A 97 -1.40 2.66 -5.22
C ASP A 97 -2.17 2.18 -3.98
N VAL A 98 -3.30 1.55 -4.21
CA VAL A 98 -4.06 0.85 -3.18
C VAL A 98 -4.17 -0.61 -3.57
N LEU A 99 -3.94 -1.50 -2.63
CA LEU A 99 -4.13 -2.93 -2.82
C LEU A 99 -5.25 -3.39 -1.90
N LEU A 100 -6.37 -3.79 -2.50
CA LEU A 100 -7.54 -4.26 -1.76
C LEU A 100 -7.49 -5.76 -1.64
N LEU A 101 -7.60 -6.25 -0.41
CA LEU A 101 -7.61 -7.67 -0.08
C LEU A 101 -8.95 -8.04 0.55
N ALA A 102 -9.48 -9.21 0.17
CA ALA A 102 -10.68 -9.75 0.78
C ALA A 102 -10.60 -11.29 0.78
N PRO A 103 -11.25 -11.95 1.75
CA PRO A 103 -11.27 -13.42 1.78
C PRO A 103 -11.89 -13.99 0.52
N GLY A 104 -11.26 -15.04 -0.03
CA GLY A 104 -11.77 -15.77 -1.19
C GLY A 104 -11.77 -15.01 -2.49
N ARG A 105 -11.07 -13.89 -2.57
CA ARG A 105 -10.97 -13.09 -3.79
C ARG A 105 -9.53 -12.78 -4.12
N TRP A 106 -9.25 -12.60 -5.41
CA TRP A 106 -7.95 -12.12 -5.84
C TRP A 106 -7.75 -10.67 -5.39
N PRO A 107 -6.54 -10.27 -5.05
CA PRO A 107 -6.26 -8.87 -4.72
C PRO A 107 -6.64 -7.96 -5.88
N ARG A 108 -7.15 -6.79 -5.55
CA ARG A 108 -7.44 -5.76 -6.55
C ARG A 108 -6.42 -4.63 -6.38
N HIS A 109 -5.60 -4.45 -7.40
CA HIS A 109 -4.56 -3.44 -7.40
C HIS A 109 -5.06 -2.18 -8.12
N ILE A 110 -5.24 -1.11 -7.38
CA ILE A 110 -5.66 0.17 -7.93
C ILE A 110 -4.40 1.01 -8.11
N VAL A 111 -4.00 1.15 -9.36
CA VAL A 111 -2.78 1.85 -9.75
C VAL A 111 -3.04 3.34 -9.77
N ASN A 112 -2.08 4.11 -9.23
CA ASN A 112 -2.13 5.57 -9.26
C ASN A 112 -3.43 6.12 -8.67
N ALA A 113 -3.76 5.65 -7.47
CA ALA A 113 -5.02 5.92 -6.81
C ALA A 113 -5.14 7.37 -6.29
N TRP A 114 -4.02 8.07 -6.12
CA TRP A 114 -3.99 9.43 -5.64
C TRP A 114 -3.57 10.39 -6.75
N GLN A 115 -4.42 11.37 -7.01
CA GLN A 115 -4.13 12.46 -7.93
C GLN A 115 -4.26 13.76 -7.13
N PRO A 116 -3.18 14.54 -6.97
CA PRO A 116 -3.27 15.81 -6.24
C PRO A 116 -4.12 16.83 -6.95
#